data_7a9adf6648d13f9f2f319e302c6984ae
#
_entry.id   7a9adf6648d13f9f2f319e302c6984ae
#
_cell.length_a   1.000
_cell.length_b   1.000
_cell.length_c   1.000
_cell.angle_alpha   90.00
_cell.angle_beta   90.00
_cell.angle_gamma   90.00
#
_symmetry.space_group_name_H-M   'P 1'
#
loop_
_entity.id
_entity.type
_entity.pdbx_description
1 polymer ?
#
loop_
_entity_poly.entity_id
_entity_poly.type
_entity_poly.pdbx_seq_one_letter_code
_entity_poly.pdbx_strand_id
1 'polypeptide(L)'
;KAVNELGVQKAEVQSSVAADYAKNVQAMVDAKCDTIVTVGFALGDATAAAAKKNPNIKFAIVDFAYSDDKGKNTAEKNVKGLVFNTAEPSFMAGYVAASLSQTGKVGTFGGAPYPTVTSFMDGYARGVAYYNQAKSKSVQVLGWSVEKKDGTFIGGQDPFGDVPGGKKAASNLMAQGADILLPVAGPAGEGSLQVAKSSNGKVASMWVDTDGCVSQEQYCAVIPTSVGKSMDVAVFEAIKAAKDGSFTNDVYVGTLENGGAYLAPFHDWDSKVSAETRTELDKIKADIIAGTIKTTA
;
A
#
# COMPACT_ATOMS: atom_id res chain seq x y z
N LYS A 1 -6.72 6.91 18.02
CA LYS A 1 -5.66 7.84 18.43
C LYS A 1 -6.23 9.26 18.53
N ALA A 2 -6.67 9.91 17.45
CA ALA A 2 -7.15 11.30 17.47
C ALA A 2 -8.25 11.57 18.52
N VAL A 3 -9.24 10.68 18.66
CA VAL A 3 -10.29 10.80 19.70
C VAL A 3 -9.69 10.90 21.10
N ASN A 4 -8.74 10.01 21.43
CA ASN A 4 -8.18 9.93 22.78
C ASN A 4 -7.16 11.05 23.07
N GLU A 5 -6.34 11.42 22.08
CA GLU A 5 -5.25 12.38 22.30
C GLU A 5 -5.63 13.83 21.98
N LEU A 6 -6.52 14.02 21.01
CA LEU A 6 -6.95 15.36 20.59
C LEU A 6 -8.36 15.74 21.13
N GLY A 7 -9.11 14.79 21.72
CA GLY A 7 -10.45 15.03 22.22
C GLY A 7 -11.48 15.36 21.14
N VAL A 8 -11.24 14.94 19.89
CA VAL A 8 -12.18 15.14 18.78
C VAL A 8 -13.29 14.08 18.82
N GLN A 9 -14.46 14.42 18.32
CA GLN A 9 -15.55 13.47 18.12
C GLN A 9 -15.35 12.73 16.79
N LYS A 10 -15.84 11.50 16.67
CA LYS A 10 -15.74 10.67 15.47
C LYS A 10 -17.12 10.41 14.88
N ALA A 11 -17.24 10.62 13.59
CA ALA A 11 -18.31 10.08 12.75
C ALA A 11 -17.66 9.26 11.63
N GLU A 12 -18.31 8.21 11.15
CA GLU A 12 -17.79 7.38 10.06
C GLU A 12 -18.92 6.82 9.22
N VAL A 13 -18.62 6.60 7.94
CA VAL A 13 -19.50 5.93 6.98
C VAL A 13 -18.64 5.16 6.00
N GLN A 14 -19.06 3.95 5.64
CA GLN A 14 -18.40 3.13 4.64
C GLN A 14 -19.14 3.22 3.32
N SER A 15 -18.39 3.36 2.23
CA SER A 15 -18.90 3.28 0.85
C SER A 15 -18.71 1.87 0.33
N SER A 16 -19.77 1.27 -0.18
CA SER A 16 -19.72 -0.09 -0.74
C SER A 16 -19.58 -0.07 -2.26
N VAL A 17 -20.02 1.01 -2.91
CA VAL A 17 -19.94 1.19 -4.37
C VAL A 17 -19.65 2.65 -4.70
N ALA A 18 -19.18 2.92 -5.91
CA ALA A 18 -18.84 4.28 -6.35
C ALA A 18 -20.00 5.28 -6.24
N ALA A 19 -21.24 4.83 -6.41
CA ALA A 19 -22.44 5.65 -6.25
C ALA A 19 -22.63 6.21 -4.83
N ASP A 20 -21.97 5.63 -3.84
CA ASP A 20 -22.04 6.08 -2.43
C ASP A 20 -21.08 7.23 -2.13
N TYR A 21 -19.99 7.39 -2.90
CA TYR A 21 -18.89 8.30 -2.56
C TYR A 21 -19.37 9.73 -2.29
N ALA A 22 -20.03 10.34 -3.27
CA ALA A 22 -20.50 11.72 -3.11
C ALA A 22 -21.56 11.85 -2.00
N LYS A 23 -22.44 10.86 -1.84
CA LYS A 23 -23.49 10.85 -0.80
C LYS A 23 -22.87 10.77 0.59
N ASN A 24 -21.87 9.89 0.77
CA ASN A 24 -21.24 9.67 2.06
C ASN A 24 -20.35 10.85 2.47
N VAL A 25 -19.65 11.47 1.52
CA VAL A 25 -18.90 12.71 1.81
C VAL A 25 -19.87 13.82 2.18
N GLN A 26 -21.01 13.96 1.48
CA GLN A 26 -22.06 14.95 1.83
C GLN A 26 -22.67 14.67 3.20
N ALA A 27 -22.90 13.40 3.56
CA ALA A 27 -23.41 13.05 4.89
C ALA A 27 -22.49 13.52 6.03
N MET A 28 -21.16 13.49 5.83
CA MET A 28 -20.21 14.05 6.80
C MET A 28 -20.26 15.58 6.87
N VAL A 29 -20.48 16.25 5.73
CA VAL A 29 -20.73 17.70 5.70
C VAL A 29 -22.02 18.05 6.47
N ASP A 30 -23.10 17.30 6.23
CA ASP A 30 -24.40 17.52 6.89
C ASP A 30 -24.34 17.22 8.40
N ALA A 31 -23.47 16.28 8.80
CA ALA A 31 -23.15 16.00 10.19
C ALA A 31 -22.30 17.09 10.87
N LYS A 32 -21.97 18.18 10.14
CA LYS A 32 -21.18 19.32 10.61
C LYS A 32 -19.78 18.93 11.09
N CYS A 33 -19.13 17.99 10.39
CA CYS A 33 -17.75 17.65 10.65
C CYS A 33 -16.83 18.82 10.25
N ASP A 34 -15.96 19.25 11.16
CA ASP A 34 -14.95 20.30 10.89
C ASP A 34 -13.80 19.79 10.02
N THR A 35 -13.54 18.49 10.10
CA THR A 35 -12.51 17.79 9.32
C THR A 35 -13.09 16.50 8.75
N ILE A 36 -12.94 16.28 7.46
CA ILE A 36 -13.40 15.07 6.76
C ILE A 36 -12.18 14.37 6.15
N VAL A 37 -11.98 13.11 6.51
CA VAL A 37 -10.92 12.26 5.95
C VAL A 37 -11.57 11.22 5.05
N THR A 38 -11.22 11.24 3.78
CA THR A 38 -11.61 10.22 2.82
C THR A 38 -10.46 9.23 2.63
N VAL A 39 -10.77 7.94 2.57
CA VAL A 39 -9.76 6.88 2.48
C VAL A 39 -9.90 6.13 1.16
N GLY A 40 -8.88 6.24 0.31
CA GLY A 40 -8.81 5.62 -1.00
C GLY A 40 -8.91 6.62 -2.16
N PHE A 41 -8.06 6.39 -3.15
CA PHE A 41 -7.93 7.26 -4.34
C PHE A 41 -9.23 7.47 -5.12
N ALA A 42 -10.14 6.48 -5.10
CA ALA A 42 -11.40 6.55 -5.83
C ALA A 42 -12.37 7.66 -5.31
N LEU A 43 -12.12 8.18 -4.10
CA LEU A 43 -12.87 9.28 -3.50
C LEU A 43 -12.38 10.67 -3.96
N GLY A 44 -11.37 10.74 -4.84
CA GLY A 44 -10.76 11.99 -5.26
C GLY A 44 -11.76 13.04 -5.75
N ASP A 45 -12.58 12.69 -6.74
CA ASP A 45 -13.56 13.62 -7.32
C ASP A 45 -14.62 14.06 -6.30
N ALA A 46 -15.12 13.14 -5.48
CA ALA A 46 -16.11 13.44 -4.45
C ALA A 46 -15.54 14.38 -3.38
N THR A 47 -14.29 14.15 -2.97
CA THR A 47 -13.59 15.01 -2.01
C THR A 47 -13.37 16.41 -2.56
N ALA A 48 -12.86 16.54 -3.80
CA ALA A 48 -12.65 17.84 -4.44
C ALA A 48 -13.96 18.64 -4.58
N ALA A 49 -15.03 17.98 -5.04
CA ALA A 49 -16.33 18.62 -5.22
C ALA A 49 -16.92 19.11 -3.87
N ALA A 50 -16.78 18.33 -2.80
CA ALA A 50 -17.24 18.73 -1.48
C ALA A 50 -16.38 19.85 -0.89
N ALA A 51 -15.08 19.78 -1.01
CA ALA A 51 -14.15 20.77 -0.50
C ALA A 51 -14.37 22.15 -1.13
N LYS A 52 -14.57 22.19 -2.45
CA LYS A 52 -14.86 23.43 -3.19
C LYS A 52 -16.13 24.12 -2.70
N LYS A 53 -17.14 23.35 -2.33
CA LYS A 53 -18.43 23.89 -1.82
C LYS A 53 -18.36 24.29 -0.35
N ASN A 54 -17.39 23.73 0.41
CA ASN A 54 -17.30 23.90 1.86
C ASN A 54 -15.88 24.39 2.25
N PRO A 55 -15.48 25.62 1.93
CA PRO A 55 -14.12 26.11 2.11
C PRO A 55 -13.67 26.18 3.57
N ASN A 56 -14.59 26.18 4.52
CA ASN A 56 -14.30 26.22 5.97
C ASN A 56 -14.03 24.82 6.54
N ILE A 57 -14.47 23.75 5.90
CA ILE A 57 -14.20 22.37 6.31
C ILE A 57 -12.81 21.97 5.79
N LYS A 58 -12.02 21.28 6.60
CA LYS A 58 -10.74 20.72 6.20
C LYS A 58 -10.94 19.29 5.68
N PHE A 59 -10.33 18.99 4.54
CA PHE A 59 -10.38 17.66 3.93
C PHE A 59 -8.98 17.08 3.86
N ALA A 60 -8.86 15.79 4.15
CA ALA A 60 -7.66 15.00 3.84
C ALA A 60 -8.08 13.78 3.04
N ILE A 61 -7.25 13.36 2.10
CA ILE A 61 -7.52 12.16 1.31
C ILE A 61 -6.31 11.23 1.29
N VAL A 62 -6.54 9.97 1.65
CA VAL A 62 -5.51 8.92 1.65
C VAL A 62 -5.38 8.34 0.25
N ASP A 63 -4.14 8.10 -0.18
CA ASP A 63 -3.75 7.52 -1.46
C ASP A 63 -4.10 8.36 -2.70
N PHE A 64 -4.29 9.67 -2.51
CA PHE A 64 -4.53 10.57 -3.63
C PHE A 64 -3.93 11.96 -3.38
N ALA A 65 -3.41 12.56 -4.44
CA ALA A 65 -3.00 13.97 -4.45
C ALA A 65 -3.46 14.62 -5.75
N TYR A 66 -3.88 15.86 -5.67
CA TYR A 66 -4.32 16.64 -6.84
C TYR A 66 -3.11 17.33 -7.45
N SER A 67 -2.78 16.99 -8.68
CA SER A 67 -1.67 17.60 -9.41
C SER A 67 -2.01 17.80 -10.88
N ASP A 68 -1.39 18.80 -11.50
CA ASP A 68 -1.41 18.97 -12.94
C ASP A 68 -0.39 18.03 -13.63
N ASP A 69 -0.34 18.08 -14.96
CA ASP A 69 0.57 17.26 -15.79
C ASP A 69 2.06 17.52 -15.49
N LYS A 70 2.38 18.61 -14.78
CA LYS A 70 3.75 18.96 -14.36
C LYS A 70 4.03 18.59 -12.91
N GLY A 71 3.08 17.91 -12.24
CA GLY A 71 3.19 17.50 -10.84
C GLY A 71 2.98 18.65 -9.83
N LYS A 72 2.51 19.82 -10.28
CA LYS A 72 2.19 20.93 -9.38
C LYS A 72 0.89 20.63 -8.64
N ASN A 73 0.88 20.81 -7.33
CA ASN A 73 -0.31 20.68 -6.51
C ASN A 73 -1.42 21.63 -6.96
N THR A 74 -2.59 21.09 -7.27
CA THR A 74 -3.81 21.80 -7.69
C THR A 74 -4.95 21.66 -6.69
N ALA A 75 -4.69 21.08 -5.52
CA ALA A 75 -5.68 20.95 -4.46
C ALA A 75 -6.22 22.32 -4.00
N GLU A 76 -7.50 22.37 -3.68
CA GLU A 76 -8.07 23.52 -2.95
C GLU A 76 -7.31 23.74 -1.63
N LYS A 77 -7.28 24.97 -1.12
CA LYS A 77 -6.51 25.33 0.10
C LYS A 77 -6.94 24.56 1.35
N ASN A 78 -8.12 23.99 1.33
CA ASN A 78 -8.69 23.18 2.42
C ASN A 78 -8.60 21.67 2.17
N VAL A 79 -7.80 21.21 1.18
CA VAL A 79 -7.62 19.79 0.87
C VAL A 79 -6.15 19.39 0.95
N LYS A 80 -5.84 18.37 1.74
CA LYS A 80 -4.51 17.77 1.88
C LYS A 80 -4.50 16.35 1.31
N GLY A 81 -3.64 16.09 0.33
CA GLY A 81 -3.32 14.73 -0.13
C GLY A 81 -2.37 14.02 0.84
N LEU A 82 -2.65 12.76 1.14
CA LEU A 82 -1.81 11.89 1.95
C LEU A 82 -1.37 10.71 1.08
N VAL A 83 -0.19 10.80 0.50
CA VAL A 83 0.35 9.77 -0.39
C VAL A 83 1.56 9.08 0.22
N PHE A 84 1.93 7.91 -0.32
CA PHE A 84 2.97 7.07 0.26
C PHE A 84 3.87 6.52 -0.85
N ASN A 85 5.18 6.63 -0.66
CA ASN A 85 6.18 6.07 -1.58
C ASN A 85 6.39 4.58 -1.33
N THR A 86 5.37 3.81 -1.66
CA THR A 86 5.31 2.36 -1.38
C THR A 86 6.30 1.54 -2.21
N ALA A 87 6.83 2.10 -3.30
CA ALA A 87 7.90 1.47 -4.06
C ALA A 87 9.17 1.22 -3.22
N GLU A 88 9.45 2.08 -2.23
CA GLU A 88 10.61 1.95 -1.35
C GLU A 88 10.56 0.67 -0.49
N PRO A 89 9.57 0.48 0.39
CA PRO A 89 9.48 -0.75 1.15
C PRO A 89 9.13 -1.98 0.29
N SER A 90 8.46 -1.81 -0.87
CA SER A 90 8.23 -2.92 -1.80
C SER A 90 9.52 -3.43 -2.42
N PHE A 91 10.49 -2.56 -2.68
CA PHE A 91 11.82 -2.97 -3.13
C PHE A 91 12.48 -3.90 -2.07
N MET A 92 12.41 -3.51 -0.81
CA MET A 92 12.91 -4.36 0.28
C MET A 92 12.13 -5.68 0.37
N ALA A 93 10.79 -5.65 0.21
CA ALA A 93 9.95 -6.86 0.17
C ALA A 93 10.34 -7.79 -0.99
N GLY A 94 10.62 -7.24 -2.18
CA GLY A 94 11.11 -8.01 -3.33
C GLY A 94 12.45 -8.69 -3.06
N TYR A 95 13.37 -7.99 -2.40
CA TYR A 95 14.65 -8.56 -1.96
C TYR A 95 14.43 -9.73 -0.98
N VAL A 96 13.57 -9.55 0.01
CA VAL A 96 13.19 -10.60 0.97
C VAL A 96 12.55 -11.79 0.26
N ALA A 97 11.60 -11.54 -0.66
CA ALA A 97 10.93 -12.61 -1.41
C ALA A 97 11.94 -13.45 -2.20
N ALA A 98 12.87 -12.80 -2.89
CA ALA A 98 13.91 -13.49 -3.64
C ALA A 98 14.86 -14.32 -2.73
N SER A 99 15.16 -13.81 -1.53
CA SER A 99 16.01 -14.52 -0.56
C SER A 99 15.34 -15.74 0.05
N LEU A 100 14.02 -15.72 0.20
CA LEU A 100 13.22 -16.79 0.80
C LEU A 100 12.73 -17.84 -0.22
N SER A 101 12.69 -17.48 -1.51
CA SER A 101 12.15 -18.37 -2.55
C SER A 101 12.96 -19.65 -2.68
N GLN A 102 12.26 -20.79 -2.67
CA GLN A 102 12.83 -22.11 -2.89
C GLN A 102 12.74 -22.57 -4.36
N THR A 103 11.75 -22.03 -5.08
CA THR A 103 11.51 -22.38 -6.49
C THR A 103 12.29 -21.49 -7.46
N GLY A 104 12.83 -20.36 -6.98
CA GLY A 104 13.39 -19.31 -7.82
C GLY A 104 12.32 -18.53 -8.58
N LYS A 105 11.06 -18.60 -8.17
CA LYS A 105 9.96 -17.85 -8.78
C LYS A 105 9.12 -17.19 -7.70
N VAL A 106 8.97 -15.88 -7.79
CA VAL A 106 8.09 -15.09 -6.93
C VAL A 106 7.01 -14.43 -7.77
N GLY A 107 5.93 -13.96 -7.17
CA GLY A 107 4.82 -13.42 -7.95
C GLY A 107 4.22 -12.17 -7.32
N THR A 108 3.62 -11.33 -8.15
CA THR A 108 2.80 -10.21 -7.73
C THR A 108 1.60 -10.04 -8.65
N PHE A 109 0.52 -9.50 -8.11
CA PHE A 109 -0.65 -9.09 -8.90
C PHE A 109 -1.32 -7.90 -8.22
N GLY A 110 -2.07 -7.13 -9.00
CA GLY A 110 -2.82 -5.98 -8.50
C GLY A 110 -4.33 -6.16 -8.57
N GLY A 111 -5.07 -5.29 -7.88
CA GLY A 111 -6.52 -5.16 -8.10
C GLY A 111 -6.81 -4.59 -9.48
N ALA A 112 -6.25 -3.42 -9.78
CA ALA A 112 -6.35 -2.73 -11.07
C ALA A 112 -5.07 -1.93 -11.36
N PRO A 113 -4.79 -1.52 -12.62
CA PRO A 113 -3.54 -0.90 -13.03
C PRO A 113 -3.47 0.61 -12.67
N TYR A 114 -3.69 0.94 -11.41
CA TYR A 114 -3.52 2.32 -10.93
C TYR A 114 -2.08 2.57 -10.48
N PRO A 115 -1.56 3.81 -10.61
CA PRO A 115 -0.20 4.16 -10.17
C PRO A 115 0.08 3.79 -8.70
N THR A 116 -0.90 3.94 -7.80
CA THR A 116 -0.83 3.55 -6.39
C THR A 116 -0.73 2.04 -6.17
N VAL A 117 -1.07 1.23 -7.18
CA VAL A 117 -0.92 -0.24 -7.19
C VAL A 117 0.38 -0.64 -7.87
N THR A 118 0.61 -0.12 -9.08
CA THR A 118 1.77 -0.51 -9.88
C THR A 118 3.10 -0.07 -9.28
N SER A 119 3.12 0.96 -8.42
CA SER A 119 4.33 1.36 -7.68
C SER A 119 4.82 0.28 -6.71
N PHE A 120 3.93 -0.43 -6.04
CA PHE A 120 4.31 -1.61 -5.24
C PHE A 120 4.92 -2.71 -6.11
N MET A 121 4.26 -3.00 -7.24
CA MET A 121 4.69 -4.07 -8.16
C MET A 121 6.04 -3.74 -8.80
N ASP A 122 6.27 -2.47 -9.16
CA ASP A 122 7.55 -1.97 -9.67
C ASP A 122 8.66 -2.12 -8.61
N GLY A 123 8.42 -1.62 -7.40
CA GLY A 123 9.38 -1.74 -6.30
C GLY A 123 9.74 -3.20 -6.03
N TYR A 124 8.74 -4.06 -5.91
CA TYR A 124 8.93 -5.49 -5.68
C TYR A 124 9.81 -6.14 -6.76
N ALA A 125 9.47 -5.94 -8.04
CA ALA A 125 10.22 -6.53 -9.15
C ALA A 125 11.66 -6.00 -9.22
N ARG A 126 11.88 -4.72 -8.93
CA ARG A 126 13.22 -4.12 -8.86
C ARG A 126 14.04 -4.66 -7.69
N GLY A 127 13.41 -4.91 -6.53
CA GLY A 127 14.06 -5.54 -5.39
C GLY A 127 14.52 -6.96 -5.69
N VAL A 128 13.73 -7.75 -6.41
CA VAL A 128 14.12 -9.07 -6.91
C VAL A 128 15.30 -8.97 -7.89
N ALA A 129 15.25 -8.02 -8.82
CA ALA A 129 16.34 -7.80 -9.78
C ALA A 129 17.65 -7.41 -9.06
N TYR A 130 17.56 -6.56 -8.05
CA TYR A 130 18.71 -6.17 -7.23
C TYR A 130 19.30 -7.36 -6.47
N TYR A 131 18.45 -8.22 -5.87
CA TYR A 131 18.90 -9.49 -5.25
C TYR A 131 19.65 -10.37 -6.25
N ASN A 132 19.09 -10.54 -7.45
CA ASN A 132 19.72 -11.34 -8.51
C ASN A 132 21.11 -10.82 -8.84
N GLN A 133 21.27 -9.51 -9.01
CA GLN A 133 22.56 -8.89 -9.28
C GLN A 133 23.53 -9.08 -8.10
N ALA A 134 23.09 -8.80 -6.87
CA ALA A 134 23.93 -8.88 -5.68
C ALA A 134 24.39 -10.31 -5.35
N LYS A 135 23.54 -11.31 -5.61
CA LYS A 135 23.78 -12.72 -5.24
C LYS A 135 24.10 -13.62 -6.43
N SER A 136 24.22 -13.09 -7.64
CA SER A 136 24.40 -13.88 -8.88
C SER A 136 23.36 -14.98 -9.03
N LYS A 137 22.07 -14.62 -8.80
CA LYS A 137 20.90 -15.50 -8.90
C LYS A 137 20.04 -15.11 -10.10
N SER A 138 18.98 -15.89 -10.35
CA SER A 138 18.04 -15.69 -11.47
C SER A 138 16.59 -15.93 -11.04
N VAL A 139 16.21 -15.38 -9.89
CA VAL A 139 14.82 -15.43 -9.40
C VAL A 139 13.92 -14.68 -10.38
N GLN A 140 12.83 -15.29 -10.81
CA GLN A 140 11.88 -14.73 -11.77
C GLN A 140 10.70 -14.07 -11.03
N VAL A 141 10.24 -12.93 -11.54
CA VAL A 141 9.00 -12.29 -11.10
C VAL A 141 7.89 -12.65 -12.07
N LEU A 142 6.84 -13.27 -11.58
CA LEU A 142 5.63 -13.56 -12.33
C LEU A 142 4.55 -12.51 -12.03
N GLY A 143 3.72 -12.21 -13.01
CA GLY A 143 2.56 -11.34 -12.86
C GLY A 143 2.85 -9.83 -12.96
N TRP A 144 4.09 -9.42 -13.23
CA TRP A 144 4.42 -8.02 -13.51
C TRP A 144 5.69 -7.88 -14.36
N SER A 145 5.65 -6.98 -15.32
CA SER A 145 6.80 -6.55 -16.12
C SER A 145 7.02 -5.05 -15.96
N VAL A 146 8.14 -4.67 -15.34
CA VAL A 146 8.56 -3.27 -15.19
C VAL A 146 8.75 -2.57 -16.53
N GLU A 147 9.29 -3.29 -17.52
CA GLU A 147 9.57 -2.74 -18.85
C GLU A 147 8.29 -2.47 -19.65
N LYS A 148 7.36 -3.44 -19.63
CA LYS A 148 6.12 -3.35 -20.41
C LYS A 148 5.03 -2.56 -19.67
N LYS A 149 5.20 -2.32 -18.38
CA LYS A 149 4.16 -1.75 -17.49
C LYS A 149 2.84 -2.53 -17.59
N ASP A 150 2.96 -3.87 -17.64
CA ASP A 150 1.85 -4.79 -17.80
C ASP A 150 1.99 -5.98 -16.87
N GLY A 151 0.85 -6.56 -16.49
CA GLY A 151 0.84 -7.69 -15.57
C GLY A 151 -0.53 -8.26 -15.25
N THR A 152 -0.60 -8.98 -14.15
CA THR A 152 -1.82 -9.65 -13.68
C THR A 152 -2.63 -8.72 -12.79
N PHE A 153 -3.88 -8.50 -13.16
CA PHE A 153 -4.85 -7.75 -12.36
C PHE A 153 -6.14 -8.54 -12.20
N ILE A 154 -6.82 -8.35 -11.06
CA ILE A 154 -8.13 -8.96 -10.81
C ILE A 154 -9.14 -8.38 -11.79
N GLY A 155 -9.18 -7.05 -11.91
CA GLY A 155 -10.11 -6.36 -12.80
C GLY A 155 -11.58 -6.44 -12.34
N GLY A 156 -12.50 -6.16 -13.27
CA GLY A 156 -13.94 -6.20 -12.98
C GLY A 156 -14.46 -4.92 -12.33
N GLN A 157 -15.65 -4.99 -11.73
CA GLN A 157 -16.33 -3.83 -11.14
C GLN A 157 -15.82 -3.50 -9.74
N ASP A 158 -15.38 -4.50 -8.99
CA ASP A 158 -14.86 -4.36 -7.63
C ASP A 158 -13.51 -5.10 -7.47
N PRO A 159 -12.44 -4.61 -8.12
CA PRO A 159 -11.16 -5.32 -8.18
C PRO A 159 -10.43 -5.38 -6.84
N PHE A 160 -10.86 -4.61 -5.84
CA PHE A 160 -10.26 -4.59 -4.51
C PHE A 160 -11.09 -5.30 -3.45
N GLY A 161 -12.37 -5.61 -3.73
CA GLY A 161 -13.24 -6.41 -2.86
C GLY A 161 -13.44 -7.86 -3.33
N ASP A 162 -13.03 -8.21 -4.55
CA ASP A 162 -13.19 -9.55 -5.13
C ASP A 162 -12.16 -10.56 -4.57
N VAL A 163 -12.40 -11.05 -3.34
CA VAL A 163 -11.56 -12.08 -2.70
C VAL A 163 -11.45 -13.36 -3.54
N PRO A 164 -12.53 -13.89 -4.16
CA PRO A 164 -12.42 -15.01 -5.11
C PRO A 164 -11.50 -14.72 -6.29
N GLY A 165 -11.57 -13.51 -6.87
CA GLY A 165 -10.67 -13.07 -7.93
C GLY A 165 -9.21 -13.04 -7.47
N GLY A 166 -8.94 -12.50 -6.28
CA GLY A 166 -7.62 -12.53 -5.66
C GLY A 166 -7.10 -13.96 -5.44
N LYS A 167 -7.96 -14.87 -4.98
CA LYS A 167 -7.63 -16.29 -4.83
C LYS A 167 -7.28 -16.94 -6.17
N LYS A 168 -8.04 -16.62 -7.23
CA LYS A 168 -7.76 -17.13 -8.59
C LYS A 168 -6.42 -16.63 -9.10
N ALA A 169 -6.12 -15.34 -8.96
CA ALA A 169 -4.83 -14.75 -9.35
C ALA A 169 -3.66 -15.42 -8.63
N ALA A 170 -3.74 -15.56 -7.31
CA ALA A 170 -2.72 -16.25 -6.51
C ALA A 170 -2.54 -17.70 -6.91
N SER A 171 -3.64 -18.46 -7.12
CA SER A 171 -3.61 -19.87 -7.55
C SER A 171 -2.94 -20.03 -8.91
N ASN A 172 -3.16 -19.10 -9.83
CA ASN A 172 -2.54 -19.13 -11.16
C ASN A 172 -1.01 -18.87 -11.07
N LEU A 173 -0.56 -17.97 -10.21
CA LEU A 173 0.86 -17.73 -10.00
C LEU A 173 1.53 -18.92 -9.30
N MET A 174 0.87 -19.53 -8.30
CA MET A 174 1.33 -20.76 -7.67
C MET A 174 1.46 -21.90 -8.68
N ALA A 175 0.48 -22.09 -9.56
CA ALA A 175 0.53 -23.10 -10.61
C ALA A 175 1.69 -22.91 -11.59
N GLN A 176 2.16 -21.69 -11.79
CA GLN A 176 3.35 -21.34 -12.58
C GLN A 176 4.66 -21.51 -11.78
N GLY A 177 4.56 -21.88 -10.50
CA GLY A 177 5.68 -22.17 -9.61
C GLY A 177 6.10 -21.04 -8.69
N ALA A 178 5.34 -19.93 -8.59
CA ALA A 178 5.63 -18.92 -7.59
C ALA A 178 5.39 -19.44 -6.18
N ASP A 179 6.33 -19.21 -5.27
CA ASP A 179 6.27 -19.64 -3.88
C ASP A 179 6.21 -18.47 -2.87
N ILE A 180 6.54 -17.25 -3.28
CA ILE A 180 6.33 -16.04 -2.48
C ILE A 180 5.52 -15.05 -3.31
N LEU A 181 4.36 -14.61 -2.77
CA LEU A 181 3.43 -13.72 -3.47
C LEU A 181 3.34 -12.36 -2.77
N LEU A 182 3.15 -11.29 -3.55
CA LEU A 182 2.75 -9.95 -3.08
C LEU A 182 1.44 -9.54 -3.78
N PRO A 183 0.27 -9.72 -3.16
CA PRO A 183 -1.00 -9.23 -3.67
C PRO A 183 -1.15 -7.73 -3.38
N VAL A 184 -1.23 -6.89 -4.41
CA VAL A 184 -1.49 -5.45 -4.28
C VAL A 184 -2.96 -5.17 -4.61
N ALA A 185 -3.84 -5.68 -3.76
CA ALA A 185 -5.26 -5.75 -4.06
C ALA A 185 -6.20 -5.45 -2.87
N GLY A 186 -5.68 -4.80 -1.82
CA GLY A 186 -6.48 -4.49 -0.63
C GLY A 186 -7.18 -5.76 -0.08
N PRO A 187 -8.47 -5.67 0.31
CA PRO A 187 -9.23 -6.83 0.82
C PRO A 187 -9.22 -8.06 -0.11
N ALA A 188 -9.22 -7.90 -1.42
CA ALA A 188 -9.15 -9.02 -2.38
C ALA A 188 -7.84 -9.82 -2.24
N GLY A 189 -6.77 -9.22 -1.69
CA GLY A 189 -5.51 -9.87 -1.35
C GLY A 189 -5.65 -11.01 -0.33
N GLU A 190 -6.72 -11.02 0.48
CA GLU A 190 -7.01 -12.12 1.41
C GLU A 190 -7.11 -13.48 0.67
N GLY A 191 -7.59 -13.46 -0.57
CA GLY A 191 -7.61 -14.65 -1.43
C GLY A 191 -6.22 -15.30 -1.57
N SER A 192 -5.14 -14.49 -1.64
CA SER A 192 -3.76 -14.97 -1.68
C SER A 192 -3.33 -15.60 -0.34
N LEU A 193 -3.74 -14.99 0.79
CA LEU A 193 -3.48 -15.55 2.13
C LEU A 193 -4.18 -16.91 2.30
N GLN A 194 -5.41 -17.05 1.77
CA GLN A 194 -6.13 -18.32 1.76
C GLN A 194 -5.39 -19.40 0.95
N VAL A 195 -4.84 -19.04 -0.23
CA VAL A 195 -3.99 -19.95 -1.03
C VAL A 195 -2.75 -20.35 -0.24
N ALA A 196 -2.04 -19.38 0.33
CA ALA A 196 -0.84 -19.64 1.12
C ALA A 196 -1.13 -20.58 2.30
N LYS A 197 -2.19 -20.31 3.08
CA LYS A 197 -2.60 -21.15 4.22
C LYS A 197 -2.95 -22.57 3.81
N SER A 198 -3.62 -22.76 2.67
CA SER A 198 -4.01 -24.07 2.16
C SER A 198 -2.89 -24.82 1.41
N SER A 199 -1.76 -24.17 1.15
CA SER A 199 -0.65 -24.74 0.38
C SER A 199 0.22 -25.74 1.15
N ASN A 200 0.00 -25.90 2.46
CA ASN A 200 0.84 -26.71 3.34
C ASN A 200 2.33 -26.29 3.30
N GLY A 201 2.59 -24.98 3.35
CA GLY A 201 3.94 -24.42 3.39
C GLY A 201 4.63 -24.29 2.03
N LYS A 202 3.95 -24.60 0.92
CA LYS A 202 4.52 -24.45 -0.43
C LYS A 202 4.53 -23.01 -0.93
N VAL A 203 3.63 -22.18 -0.42
CA VAL A 203 3.49 -20.77 -0.81
C VAL A 203 3.36 -19.92 0.45
N ALA A 204 3.98 -18.75 0.42
CA ALA A 204 3.75 -17.67 1.38
C ALA A 204 3.21 -16.43 0.64
N SER A 205 2.48 -15.58 1.35
CA SER A 205 1.92 -14.37 0.77
C SER A 205 2.19 -13.19 1.69
N MET A 206 2.88 -12.20 1.19
CA MET A 206 3.08 -10.92 1.87
C MET A 206 1.75 -10.14 1.93
N TRP A 207 1.70 -9.11 2.75
CA TRP A 207 0.54 -8.23 2.85
C TRP A 207 0.89 -6.80 2.46
N VAL A 208 -0.13 -5.95 2.27
CA VAL A 208 0.03 -4.54 1.90
C VAL A 208 -0.77 -3.63 2.82
N ASP A 209 -0.42 -2.34 2.80
CA ASP A 209 -1.07 -1.22 3.49
C ASP A 209 -0.89 -1.19 5.00
N THR A 210 -0.99 -2.33 5.66
CA THR A 210 -0.86 -2.50 7.12
C THR A 210 0.10 -3.65 7.42
N ASP A 211 0.47 -3.83 8.68
CA ASP A 211 1.10 -5.06 9.14
C ASP A 211 0.08 -6.20 9.12
N GLY A 212 0.28 -7.18 8.24
CA GLY A 212 -0.63 -8.31 8.05
C GLY A 212 -0.72 -9.21 9.27
N CYS A 213 0.32 -9.32 10.08
CA CYS A 213 0.24 -10.08 11.32
C CYS A 213 -0.65 -9.43 12.39
N VAL A 214 -0.95 -8.14 12.23
CA VAL A 214 -1.90 -7.41 13.08
C VAL A 214 -3.30 -7.38 12.46
N SER A 215 -3.39 -7.03 11.18
CA SER A 215 -4.70 -6.84 10.51
C SER A 215 -5.31 -8.13 9.95
N GLN A 216 -4.49 -9.16 9.76
CA GLN A 216 -4.84 -10.49 9.23
C GLN A 216 -4.25 -11.60 10.13
N GLU A 217 -4.37 -11.44 11.44
CA GLU A 217 -3.72 -12.25 12.47
C GLU A 217 -3.81 -13.77 12.21
N GLN A 218 -4.96 -14.24 11.74
CA GLN A 218 -5.21 -15.64 11.41
C GLN A 218 -4.34 -16.21 10.28
N TYR A 219 -3.63 -15.34 9.55
CA TYR A 219 -2.73 -15.72 8.46
C TYR A 219 -1.27 -15.41 8.76
N CYS A 220 -0.91 -14.92 9.97
CA CYS A 220 0.46 -14.49 10.28
C CYS A 220 1.51 -15.57 9.95
N ALA A 221 1.21 -16.83 10.22
CA ALA A 221 2.11 -17.96 9.92
C ALA A 221 2.50 -18.11 8.43
N VAL A 222 1.75 -17.50 7.51
CA VAL A 222 2.03 -17.52 6.06
C VAL A 222 2.41 -16.15 5.51
N ILE A 223 2.57 -15.13 6.37
CA ILE A 223 2.96 -13.76 5.99
C ILE A 223 4.43 -13.53 6.35
N PRO A 224 5.36 -13.54 5.37
CA PRO A 224 6.77 -13.26 5.66
C PRO A 224 7.05 -11.86 6.16
N THR A 225 6.34 -10.88 5.61
CA THR A 225 6.35 -9.47 5.98
C THR A 225 5.23 -8.74 5.27
N SER A 226 5.11 -7.45 5.49
CA SER A 226 4.13 -6.59 4.82
C SER A 226 4.76 -5.27 4.37
N VAL A 227 4.23 -4.72 3.29
CA VAL A 227 4.57 -3.37 2.81
C VAL A 227 3.54 -2.41 3.37
N GLY A 228 3.88 -1.72 4.45
CA GLY A 228 2.95 -0.89 5.22
C GLY A 228 3.01 0.58 4.89
N LYS A 229 1.90 1.25 5.21
CA LYS A 229 1.72 2.71 5.21
C LYS A 229 1.32 3.15 6.61
N SER A 230 1.99 4.14 7.18
CA SER A 230 1.61 4.74 8.47
C SER A 230 0.43 5.71 8.27
N MET A 231 -0.69 5.20 7.76
CA MET A 231 -1.89 5.98 7.48
C MET A 231 -2.47 6.62 8.76
N ASP A 232 -2.39 5.93 9.87
CA ASP A 232 -2.83 6.41 11.19
C ASP A 232 -2.06 7.65 11.63
N VAL A 233 -0.75 7.70 11.36
CA VAL A 233 0.11 8.86 11.65
C VAL A 233 -0.23 10.02 10.71
N ALA A 234 -0.30 9.78 9.41
CA ALA A 234 -0.60 10.81 8.41
C ALA A 234 -1.97 11.46 8.67
N VAL A 235 -2.99 10.65 8.94
CA VAL A 235 -4.35 11.11 9.28
C VAL A 235 -4.37 11.85 10.60
N PHE A 236 -3.67 11.34 11.62
CA PHE A 236 -3.58 12.01 12.93
C PHE A 236 -2.97 13.40 12.79
N GLU A 237 -1.87 13.55 12.06
CA GLU A 237 -1.21 14.85 11.85
C GLU A 237 -2.10 15.82 11.04
N ALA A 238 -2.85 15.33 10.05
CA ALA A 238 -3.79 16.15 9.31
C ALA A 238 -4.93 16.68 10.20
N ILE A 239 -5.50 15.82 11.05
CA ILE A 239 -6.56 16.21 12.03
C ILE A 239 -6.00 17.17 13.06
N LYS A 240 -4.78 16.91 13.57
CA LYS A 240 -4.11 17.79 14.53
C LYS A 240 -3.88 19.17 13.94
N ALA A 241 -3.34 19.25 12.73
CA ALA A 241 -3.11 20.51 12.03
C ALA A 241 -4.43 21.30 11.79
N ALA A 242 -5.52 20.59 11.47
CA ALA A 242 -6.83 21.21 11.31
C ALA A 242 -7.32 21.81 12.63
N LYS A 243 -7.17 21.09 13.74
CA LYS A 243 -7.55 21.55 15.09
C LYS A 243 -6.70 22.74 15.55
N ASP A 244 -5.40 22.69 15.32
CA ASP A 244 -4.45 23.72 15.76
C ASP A 244 -4.44 24.97 14.86
N GLY A 245 -5.20 24.95 13.75
CA GLY A 245 -5.25 26.07 12.79
C GLY A 245 -4.01 26.16 11.87
N SER A 246 -3.14 25.15 11.87
CA SER A 246 -1.91 25.08 11.04
C SER A 246 -2.07 24.25 9.76
N PHE A 247 -3.32 23.91 9.40
CA PHE A 247 -3.60 23.09 8.22
C PHE A 247 -3.16 23.79 6.92
N THR A 248 -2.40 23.07 6.11
CA THR A 248 -2.02 23.48 4.76
C THR A 248 -2.45 22.42 3.75
N ASN A 249 -2.57 22.80 2.48
CA ASN A 249 -2.84 21.86 1.39
C ASN A 249 -1.58 21.20 0.82
N ASP A 250 -0.44 21.36 1.47
CA ASP A 250 0.80 20.67 1.06
C ASP A 250 0.60 19.17 1.15
N VAL A 251 1.05 18.45 0.12
CA VAL A 251 0.92 17.01 0.06
C VAL A 251 1.84 16.37 1.12
N TYR A 252 1.29 15.48 1.94
CA TYR A 252 2.10 14.60 2.78
C TYR A 252 2.59 13.42 1.94
N VAL A 253 3.88 13.13 2.01
CA VAL A 253 4.48 11.96 1.35
C VAL A 253 5.11 11.07 2.42
N GLY A 254 4.52 9.92 2.66
CA GLY A 254 5.09 8.87 3.52
C GLY A 254 6.22 8.14 2.81
N THR A 255 7.40 8.07 3.42
CA THR A 255 8.61 7.45 2.89
C THR A 255 9.27 6.53 3.92
N LEU A 256 10.28 5.75 3.52
CA LEU A 256 11.14 5.03 4.47
C LEU A 256 11.88 5.97 5.43
N GLU A 257 12.24 7.17 4.98
CA GLU A 257 12.97 8.16 5.77
C GLU A 257 12.13 8.67 6.95
N ASN A 258 10.87 9.05 6.69
CA ASN A 258 9.98 9.59 7.73
C ASN A 258 9.11 8.51 8.41
N GLY A 259 9.30 7.24 8.07
CA GLY A 259 8.53 6.12 8.60
C GLY A 259 7.08 6.05 8.12
N GLY A 260 6.72 6.90 7.16
CA GLY A 260 5.37 6.92 6.56
C GLY A 260 5.09 5.75 5.63
N ALA A 261 6.14 5.17 5.05
CA ALA A 261 6.08 3.87 4.37
C ALA A 261 7.14 2.95 5.01
N TYR A 262 6.85 1.68 5.19
CA TYR A 262 7.71 0.78 5.94
C TYR A 262 7.59 -0.68 5.49
N LEU A 263 8.66 -1.46 5.74
CA LEU A 263 8.60 -2.92 5.72
C LEU A 263 8.27 -3.39 7.16
N ALA A 264 7.22 -4.20 7.31
CA ALA A 264 6.80 -4.71 8.61
C ALA A 264 7.81 -5.73 9.18
N PRO A 265 7.80 -5.96 10.50
CA PRO A 265 8.57 -7.04 11.11
C PRO A 265 8.25 -8.41 10.49
N PHE A 266 9.16 -9.36 10.64
CA PHE A 266 9.00 -10.69 10.08
C PHE A 266 8.16 -11.65 10.95
N HIS A 267 7.83 -11.28 12.19
CA HIS A 267 6.98 -12.04 13.10
C HIS A 267 7.33 -13.54 13.11
N ASP A 268 6.38 -14.42 12.75
CA ASP A 268 6.56 -15.88 12.70
C ASP A 268 7.63 -16.34 11.69
N TRP A 269 8.05 -15.44 10.80
CA TRP A 269 9.11 -15.70 9.81
C TRP A 269 10.49 -15.19 10.28
N ASP A 270 10.58 -14.63 11.48
CA ASP A 270 11.81 -14.01 11.97
C ASP A 270 13.02 -14.96 11.90
N SER A 271 12.85 -16.21 12.29
CA SER A 271 13.89 -17.24 12.23
C SER A 271 14.26 -17.71 10.82
N LYS A 272 13.41 -17.43 9.81
CA LYS A 272 13.63 -17.85 8.42
C LYS A 272 14.42 -16.80 7.62
N VAL A 273 14.43 -15.55 8.08
CA VAL A 273 15.22 -14.47 7.44
C VAL A 273 16.61 -14.45 8.04
N SER A 274 17.63 -14.72 7.23
CA SER A 274 19.02 -14.82 7.70
C SER A 274 19.55 -13.49 8.25
N ALA A 275 20.52 -13.54 9.15
CA ALA A 275 21.21 -12.35 9.65
C ALA A 275 21.89 -11.55 8.53
N GLU A 276 22.41 -12.24 7.51
CA GLU A 276 22.96 -11.60 6.30
C GLU A 276 21.90 -10.77 5.59
N THR A 277 20.72 -11.36 5.29
CA THR A 277 19.60 -10.65 4.64
C THR A 277 19.18 -9.42 5.44
N ARG A 278 19.13 -9.48 6.76
CA ARG A 278 18.78 -8.34 7.63
C ARG A 278 19.79 -7.20 7.49
N THR A 279 21.08 -7.53 7.58
CA THR A 279 22.15 -6.53 7.39
C THR A 279 22.09 -5.88 6.01
N GLU A 280 21.77 -6.66 4.99
CA GLU A 280 21.60 -6.15 3.62
C GLU A 280 20.36 -5.26 3.49
N LEU A 281 19.25 -5.60 4.15
CA LEU A 281 18.06 -4.77 4.17
C LEU A 281 18.30 -3.42 4.85
N ASP A 282 19.09 -3.38 5.94
CA ASP A 282 19.46 -2.13 6.60
C ASP A 282 20.28 -1.24 5.65
N LYS A 283 21.22 -1.85 4.91
CA LYS A 283 21.99 -1.13 3.88
C LYS A 283 21.09 -0.66 2.73
N ILE A 284 20.23 -1.52 2.20
CA ILE A 284 19.28 -1.19 1.11
C ILE A 284 18.39 -0.02 1.54
N LYS A 285 17.86 -0.05 2.77
CA LYS A 285 17.07 1.05 3.32
C LYS A 285 17.86 2.37 3.32
N ALA A 286 19.10 2.34 3.81
CA ALA A 286 19.96 3.52 3.83
C ALA A 286 20.25 4.03 2.40
N ASP A 287 20.54 3.14 1.46
CA ASP A 287 20.83 3.47 0.08
C ASP A 287 19.60 4.03 -0.68
N ILE A 288 18.39 3.54 -0.36
CA ILE A 288 17.13 4.10 -0.89
C ILE A 288 16.92 5.52 -0.36
N ILE A 289 17.05 5.72 0.95
CA ILE A 289 16.90 7.03 1.60
C ILE A 289 17.92 8.04 1.04
N ALA A 290 19.15 7.61 0.83
CA ALA A 290 20.20 8.43 0.21
C ALA A 290 20.00 8.66 -1.30
N GLY A 291 19.02 8.02 -1.94
CA GLY A 291 18.74 8.10 -3.36
C GLY A 291 19.74 7.37 -4.27
N THR A 292 20.63 6.57 -3.69
CA THR A 292 21.59 5.74 -4.43
C THR A 292 20.90 4.57 -5.15
N ILE A 293 19.90 3.97 -4.50
CA ILE A 293 19.01 2.97 -5.11
C ILE A 293 17.73 3.68 -5.60
N LYS A 294 17.39 3.46 -6.87
CA LYS A 294 16.13 3.93 -7.47
C LYS A 294 15.09 2.83 -7.43
N THR A 295 13.99 3.06 -6.73
CA THR A 295 12.91 2.09 -6.56
C THR A 295 11.83 2.19 -7.65
N THR A 296 11.82 3.29 -8.41
CA THR A 296 10.96 3.55 -9.57
C THR A 296 11.80 3.88 -10.80
N ALA A 297 11.15 3.99 -11.98
CA ALA A 297 11.80 4.39 -13.23
C ALA A 297 12.17 5.87 -13.22
#